data_49b9330beea09a4d6edeba9aec75342d
#
_entry.id   49b9330beea09a4d6edeba9aec75342d
#
_cell.length_a   1.000
_cell.length_b   1.000
_cell.length_c   1.000
_cell.angle_alpha   90.00
_cell.angle_beta   90.00
_cell.angle_gamma   90.00
#
_symmetry.space_group_name_H-M   'P 1'
#
loop_
_entity.id
_entity.type
_entity.pdbx_description
1 polymer ?
#
loop_
_entity_poly.entity_id
_entity_poly.type
_entity_poly.pdbx_seq_one_letter_code
_entity_poly.pdbx_strand_id
1 'polypeptide(L)'
;SNQKIKPIDIIAFKDFKVYIIDSRIESSTKKMIKTFEDKMIDSEFRLFFNNKFITNTNQCIDHLINTPELFRNSIKELSNDTFYNFNEMIPNNIKNKWKEGFKNDSYYMKLCGSGGGGFFLAYDFDNQINSSFSEFNFFQI
;
A
#
# COMPACT_ATOMS: atom_id res chain seq x y z
N SER A 1 -21.39 12.47 -14.29
CA SER A 1 -20.22 13.36 -14.33
C SER A 1 -19.21 12.84 -15.35
N ASN A 2 -18.85 13.68 -16.31
CA ASN A 2 -17.86 13.37 -17.34
C ASN A 2 -16.43 13.47 -16.77
N GLN A 3 -16.08 12.55 -15.87
CA GLN A 3 -14.69 12.45 -15.43
C GLN A 3 -13.89 11.76 -16.54
N LYS A 4 -13.08 12.54 -17.24
CA LYS A 4 -12.15 12.00 -18.21
C LYS A 4 -10.92 11.44 -17.48
N ILE A 5 -10.68 10.15 -17.63
CA ILE A 5 -9.42 9.54 -17.20
C ILE A 5 -8.33 10.03 -18.16
N LYS A 6 -7.30 10.69 -17.60
CA LYS A 6 -6.13 11.11 -18.37
C LYS A 6 -4.94 10.23 -18.00
N PRO A 7 -4.21 9.67 -18.97
CA PRO A 7 -2.95 9.01 -18.69
C PRO A 7 -1.93 10.04 -18.16
N ILE A 8 -1.13 9.61 -17.20
CA ILE A 8 -0.05 10.42 -16.62
C ILE A 8 1.25 9.66 -16.79
N ASP A 9 2.25 10.30 -17.37
CA ASP A 9 3.59 9.72 -17.45
C ASP A 9 4.28 9.85 -16.10
N ILE A 10 4.69 8.71 -15.53
CA ILE A 10 5.37 8.66 -14.23
C ILE A 10 6.85 8.38 -14.46
N ILE A 11 7.66 9.42 -14.37
CA ILE A 11 9.11 9.36 -14.55
C ILE A 11 9.77 8.52 -13.43
N ALA A 12 9.21 8.53 -12.23
CA ALA A 12 9.72 7.81 -11.06
C ALA A 12 9.80 6.30 -11.24
N PHE A 13 9.09 5.69 -12.19
CA PHE A 13 9.19 4.26 -12.49
C PHE A 13 10.58 3.81 -12.96
N LYS A 14 11.51 4.73 -13.19
CA LYS A 14 12.91 4.41 -13.45
C LYS A 14 13.70 4.07 -12.19
N ASP A 15 13.24 4.55 -11.02
CA ASP A 15 13.96 4.47 -9.75
C ASP A 15 13.51 3.29 -8.88
N PHE A 16 12.39 2.66 -9.23
CA PHE A 16 11.83 1.52 -8.50
C PHE A 16 10.97 0.66 -9.42
N LYS A 17 10.69 -0.56 -8.95
CA LYS A 17 9.77 -1.49 -9.62
C LYS A 17 8.49 -1.63 -8.81
N VAL A 18 7.38 -1.83 -9.50
CA VAL A 18 6.09 -2.08 -8.87
C VAL A 18 5.64 -3.49 -9.16
N TYR A 19 5.22 -4.19 -8.12
CA TYR A 19 4.73 -5.57 -8.21
C TYR A 19 3.33 -5.68 -7.66
N ILE A 20 2.56 -6.59 -8.26
CA ILE A 20 1.31 -7.09 -7.71
C ILE A 20 1.60 -8.44 -7.06
N ILE A 21 1.26 -8.57 -5.78
CA ILE A 21 1.48 -9.77 -4.97
C ILE A 21 0.13 -10.44 -4.73
N ASP A 22 0.01 -11.72 -5.08
CA ASP A 22 -1.17 -12.53 -4.79
C ASP A 22 -1.05 -13.15 -3.40
N SER A 23 -1.90 -12.78 -2.47
CA SER A 23 -1.92 -13.36 -1.12
C SER A 23 -2.46 -14.80 -1.08
N ARG A 24 -3.14 -15.25 -2.13
CA ARG A 24 -3.87 -16.52 -2.20
C ARG A 24 -4.95 -16.67 -1.11
N ILE A 25 -5.41 -15.56 -0.56
CA ILE A 25 -6.46 -15.51 0.46
C ILE A 25 -7.67 -14.83 -0.16
N GLU A 26 -8.82 -15.47 -0.03
CA GLU A 26 -10.09 -14.90 -0.49
C GLU A 26 -10.44 -13.67 0.37
N SER A 27 -10.81 -12.60 -0.30
CA SER A 27 -11.21 -11.34 0.34
C SER A 27 -12.72 -11.17 0.32
N SER A 28 -13.27 -10.67 1.43
CA SER A 28 -14.65 -10.20 1.51
C SER A 28 -14.67 -8.67 1.65
N THR A 29 -15.00 -7.99 0.57
CA THR A 29 -15.13 -6.53 0.56
C THR A 29 -16.14 -6.05 1.59
N LYS A 30 -17.31 -6.75 1.70
CA LYS A 30 -18.34 -6.44 2.69
C LYS A 30 -17.80 -6.50 4.12
N LYS A 31 -17.03 -7.53 4.45
CA LYS A 31 -16.43 -7.68 5.78
C LYS A 31 -15.41 -6.57 6.06
N MET A 32 -14.60 -6.19 5.06
CA MET A 32 -13.59 -5.14 5.21
C MET A 32 -14.23 -3.75 5.37
N ILE A 33 -15.31 -3.47 4.63
CA ILE A 33 -16.08 -2.23 4.81
C ILE A 33 -16.64 -2.16 6.23
N LYS A 34 -17.23 -3.25 6.73
CA LYS A 34 -17.72 -3.32 8.12
C LYS A 34 -16.61 -3.06 9.13
N THR A 35 -15.44 -3.66 8.94
CA THR A 35 -14.26 -3.43 9.79
C THR A 35 -13.87 -1.95 9.79
N PHE A 36 -13.84 -1.31 8.63
CA PHE A 36 -13.54 0.12 8.51
C PHE A 36 -14.58 0.98 9.23
N GLU A 37 -15.87 0.71 9.02
CA GLU A 37 -16.96 1.43 9.69
C GLU A 37 -16.86 1.31 11.22
N ASP A 38 -16.56 0.12 11.73
CA ASP A 38 -16.37 -0.11 13.17
C ASP A 38 -15.16 0.68 13.70
N LYS A 39 -14.06 0.74 12.95
CA LYS A 39 -12.89 1.57 13.33
C LYS A 39 -13.21 3.07 13.35
N MET A 40 -14.06 3.54 12.45
CA MET A 40 -14.47 4.94 12.38
C MET A 40 -15.35 5.39 13.56
N ILE A 41 -15.85 4.47 14.37
CA ILE A 41 -16.54 4.80 15.64
C ILE A 41 -15.55 5.36 16.65
N ASP A 42 -14.30 4.88 16.67
CA ASP A 42 -13.23 5.40 17.51
C ASP A 42 -12.82 6.80 17.05
N SER A 43 -12.87 7.77 17.97
CA SER A 43 -12.55 9.17 17.67
C SER A 43 -11.08 9.40 17.32
N GLU A 44 -10.16 8.66 17.93
CA GLU A 44 -8.72 8.78 17.63
C GLU A 44 -8.42 8.25 16.24
N PHE A 45 -8.99 7.09 15.88
CA PHE A 45 -8.84 6.54 14.53
C PHE A 45 -9.45 7.48 13.48
N ARG A 46 -10.62 8.05 13.75
CA ARG A 46 -11.29 8.97 12.83
C ARG A 46 -10.47 10.25 12.62
N LEU A 47 -9.85 10.80 13.66
CA LEU A 47 -8.94 11.94 13.54
C LEU A 47 -7.69 11.58 12.73
N PHE A 48 -7.07 10.45 13.02
CA PHE A 48 -5.94 9.94 12.24
C PHE A 48 -6.31 9.81 10.76
N PHE A 49 -7.42 9.13 10.46
CA PHE A 49 -7.85 8.88 9.09
C PHE A 49 -8.08 10.17 8.31
N ASN A 50 -8.85 11.10 8.88
CA ASN A 50 -9.23 12.34 8.21
C ASN A 50 -8.08 13.35 8.09
N ASN A 51 -7.21 13.45 9.08
CA ASN A 51 -6.20 14.51 9.15
C ASN A 51 -4.81 14.05 8.72
N LYS A 52 -4.48 12.77 8.90
CA LYS A 52 -3.16 12.23 8.57
C LYS A 52 -3.18 11.30 7.37
N PHE A 53 -4.01 10.26 7.41
CA PHE A 53 -3.97 9.22 6.40
C PHE A 53 -4.36 9.72 5.00
N ILE A 54 -5.44 10.49 4.90
CA ILE A 54 -5.88 11.09 3.63
C ILE A 54 -4.83 12.08 3.12
N THR A 55 -4.29 12.93 3.99
CA THR A 55 -3.25 13.91 3.63
C THR A 55 -1.98 13.23 3.13
N ASN A 56 -1.51 12.19 3.83
CA ASN A 56 -0.32 11.44 3.42
C ASN A 56 -0.55 10.69 2.11
N THR A 57 -1.75 10.17 1.88
CA THR A 57 -2.11 9.52 0.60
C THR A 57 -2.02 10.51 -0.55
N ASN A 58 -2.63 11.69 -0.41
CA ASN A 58 -2.59 12.73 -1.43
C ASN A 58 -1.17 13.23 -1.69
N GLN A 59 -0.39 13.43 -0.64
CA GLN A 59 1.00 13.83 -0.74
C GLN A 59 1.86 12.77 -1.44
N CYS A 60 1.62 11.50 -1.14
CA CYS A 60 2.31 10.38 -1.79
C CYS A 60 2.06 10.37 -3.30
N ILE A 61 0.82 10.60 -3.72
CA ILE A 61 0.44 10.70 -5.13
C ILE A 61 1.12 11.91 -5.78
N ASP A 62 1.09 13.06 -5.12
CA ASP A 62 1.74 14.28 -5.62
C ASP A 62 3.25 14.09 -5.79
N HIS A 63 3.93 13.49 -4.82
CA HIS A 63 5.35 13.19 -4.92
C HIS A 63 5.65 12.22 -6.06
N LEU A 64 4.83 11.18 -6.24
CA LEU A 64 5.01 10.24 -7.36
C LEU A 64 4.96 10.94 -8.73
N ILE A 65 4.08 11.92 -8.89
CA ILE A 65 3.84 12.61 -10.17
C ILE A 65 4.81 13.78 -10.37
N ASN A 66 4.95 14.63 -9.34
CA ASN A 66 5.58 15.95 -9.48
C ASN A 66 6.96 16.08 -8.83
N THR A 67 7.25 15.26 -7.80
CA THR A 67 8.50 15.35 -7.03
C THR A 67 9.02 13.94 -6.71
N PRO A 68 9.44 13.16 -7.74
CA PRO A 68 9.77 11.74 -7.60
C PRO A 68 10.84 11.42 -6.54
N GLU A 69 11.77 12.33 -6.30
CA GLU A 69 12.83 12.18 -5.29
C GLU A 69 12.30 12.10 -3.86
N LEU A 70 11.05 12.56 -3.62
CA LEU A 70 10.39 12.49 -2.32
C LEU A 70 9.48 11.26 -2.18
N PHE A 71 9.22 10.54 -3.27
CA PHE A 71 8.24 9.45 -3.28
C PHE A 71 8.63 8.28 -2.37
N ARG A 72 9.90 7.90 -2.33
CA ARG A 72 10.36 6.78 -1.49
C ARG A 72 9.99 6.99 -0.01
N ASN A 73 10.24 8.17 0.52
CA ASN A 73 9.88 8.49 1.90
C ASN A 73 8.37 8.56 2.12
N SER A 74 7.64 9.10 1.16
CA SER A 74 6.18 9.19 1.24
C SER A 74 5.50 7.82 1.23
N ILE A 75 5.91 6.92 0.34
CA ILE A 75 5.34 5.57 0.30
C ILE A 75 5.73 4.74 1.51
N LYS A 76 6.94 4.93 2.03
CA LYS A 76 7.38 4.33 3.29
C LYS A 76 6.46 4.74 4.44
N GLU A 77 6.20 6.02 4.58
CA GLU A 77 5.33 6.56 5.63
C GLU A 77 3.89 6.07 5.49
N LEU A 78 3.33 6.13 4.29
CA LEU A 78 1.98 5.64 4.00
C LEU A 78 1.86 4.13 4.25
N SER A 79 2.84 3.35 3.86
CA SER A 79 2.91 1.90 4.09
C SER A 79 2.95 1.58 5.58
N ASN A 80 3.73 2.34 6.35
CA ASN A 80 3.82 2.20 7.80
C ASN A 80 2.50 2.53 8.50
N ASP A 81 1.89 3.65 8.15
CA ASP A 81 0.58 4.05 8.67
C ASP A 81 -0.50 3.02 8.35
N THR A 82 -0.49 2.47 7.15
CA THR A 82 -1.41 1.41 6.73
C THR A 82 -1.23 0.15 7.58
N PHE A 83 0.02 -0.27 7.78
CA PHE A 83 0.32 -1.48 8.55
C PHE A 83 -0.20 -1.40 9.99
N TYR A 84 0.03 -0.29 10.66
CA TYR A 84 -0.35 -0.12 12.06
C TYR A 84 -1.83 0.20 12.28
N ASN A 85 -2.46 0.90 11.35
CA ASN A 85 -3.84 1.37 11.53
C ASN A 85 -4.89 0.51 10.81
N PHE A 86 -4.49 -0.28 9.81
CA PHE A 86 -5.35 -1.18 9.06
C PHE A 86 -4.88 -2.64 9.13
N ASN A 87 -4.28 -3.01 10.25
CA ASN A 87 -3.67 -4.33 10.45
C ASN A 87 -4.65 -5.49 10.24
N GLU A 88 -5.92 -5.29 10.58
CA GLU A 88 -6.99 -6.27 10.41
C GLU A 88 -7.26 -6.59 8.92
N MET A 89 -6.88 -5.69 8.04
CA MET A 89 -7.06 -5.84 6.59
C MET A 89 -5.86 -6.51 5.89
N ILE A 90 -4.83 -6.88 6.66
CA ILE A 90 -3.61 -7.50 6.15
C ILE A 90 -3.56 -8.96 6.61
N PRO A 91 -3.60 -9.94 5.69
CA PRO A 91 -3.46 -11.36 6.05
C PRO A 91 -2.10 -11.67 6.70
N ASN A 92 -2.07 -12.68 7.57
CA ASN A 92 -0.87 -13.00 8.34
C ASN A 92 0.36 -13.35 7.47
N ASN A 93 0.16 -14.05 6.35
CA ASN A 93 1.26 -14.36 5.42
C ASN A 93 1.86 -13.10 4.78
N ILE A 94 1.05 -12.06 4.59
CA ILE A 94 1.49 -10.76 4.06
C ILE A 94 2.10 -9.88 5.16
N LYS A 95 1.60 -9.95 6.40
CA LYS A 95 2.13 -9.15 7.52
C LYS A 95 3.63 -9.35 7.74
N ASN A 96 4.09 -10.60 7.69
CA ASN A 96 5.50 -10.90 7.86
C ASN A 96 6.36 -10.29 6.75
N LYS A 97 5.89 -10.38 5.52
CA LYS A 97 6.55 -9.79 4.34
C LYS A 97 6.54 -8.26 4.38
N TRP A 98 5.44 -7.68 4.82
CA TRP A 98 5.34 -6.24 5.00
C TRP A 98 6.38 -5.71 6.01
N LYS A 99 6.52 -6.39 7.16
CA LYS A 99 7.53 -6.06 8.17
C LYS A 99 8.96 -6.23 7.64
N GLU A 100 9.20 -7.28 6.86
CA GLU A 100 10.52 -7.53 6.25
C GLU A 100 10.97 -6.36 5.39
N GLY A 101 10.05 -5.82 4.57
CA GLY A 101 10.33 -4.64 3.74
C GLY A 101 10.74 -3.42 4.56
N PHE A 102 10.05 -3.15 5.68
CA PHE A 102 10.41 -2.07 6.60
C PHE A 102 11.76 -2.29 7.26
N LYS A 103 11.97 -3.49 7.80
CA LYS A 103 13.19 -3.84 8.52
C LYS A 103 14.42 -3.67 7.64
N ASN A 104 14.31 -4.05 6.37
CA ASN A 104 15.40 -3.99 5.42
C ASN A 104 15.45 -2.66 4.65
N ASP A 105 14.46 -1.79 4.85
CA ASP A 105 14.30 -0.51 4.15
C ASP A 105 14.37 -0.67 2.62
N SER A 106 13.81 -1.74 2.09
CA SER A 106 14.02 -2.18 0.71
C SER A 106 12.78 -2.07 -0.18
N TYR A 107 11.62 -2.44 0.33
CA TYR A 107 10.34 -2.32 -0.37
C TYR A 107 9.22 -1.93 0.60
N TYR A 108 8.17 -1.34 0.06
CA TYR A 108 7.02 -0.88 0.83
C TYR A 108 5.74 -1.36 0.18
N MET A 109 4.83 -1.89 1.00
CA MET A 109 3.58 -2.48 0.53
C MET A 109 2.39 -1.54 0.72
N LYS A 110 1.35 -1.79 -0.06
CA LYS A 110 0.09 -1.05 -0.02
C LYS A 110 -1.08 -1.99 -0.26
N LEU A 111 -2.20 -1.72 0.41
CA LEU A 111 -3.46 -2.39 0.13
C LEU A 111 -3.92 -2.08 -1.31
N CYS A 112 -4.49 -3.10 -1.94
CA CYS A 112 -5.14 -2.99 -3.23
C CYS A 112 -6.66 -3.16 -3.00
N GLY A 113 -7.39 -2.07 -3.04
CA GLY A 113 -8.81 -2.07 -2.68
C GLY A 113 -9.06 -2.20 -1.18
N SER A 114 -10.04 -3.00 -0.77
CA SER A 114 -10.46 -3.13 0.64
C SER A 114 -9.50 -3.93 1.53
N GLY A 115 -8.56 -4.64 0.95
CA GLY A 115 -7.67 -5.55 1.70
C GLY A 115 -8.38 -6.84 2.15
N GLY A 116 -7.85 -7.46 3.19
CA GLY A 116 -8.35 -8.72 3.75
C GLY A 116 -7.91 -9.96 3.01
N GLY A 117 -7.37 -9.83 1.84
CA GLY A 117 -6.92 -10.88 0.93
C GLY A 117 -6.72 -10.34 -0.48
N GLY A 118 -6.76 -11.21 -1.47
CA GLY A 118 -6.54 -10.84 -2.87
C GLY A 118 -5.14 -10.31 -3.12
N PHE A 119 -5.04 -9.19 -3.82
CA PHE A 119 -3.78 -8.63 -4.28
C PHE A 119 -3.29 -7.47 -3.43
N PHE A 120 -1.97 -7.33 -3.36
CA PHE A 120 -1.28 -6.23 -2.69
C PHE A 120 -0.27 -5.61 -3.65
N LEU A 121 0.00 -4.32 -3.52
CA LEU A 121 1.07 -3.65 -4.25
C LEU A 121 2.35 -3.65 -3.41
N ALA A 122 3.49 -3.79 -4.08
CA ALA A 122 4.80 -3.61 -3.48
C ALA A 122 5.65 -2.69 -4.36
N TYR A 123 6.23 -1.67 -3.76
CA TYR A 123 7.14 -0.72 -4.39
C TYR A 123 8.56 -1.10 -3.98
N ASP A 124 9.32 -1.66 -4.92
CA ASP A 124 10.65 -2.25 -4.69
C ASP A 124 11.76 -1.31 -5.15
N PHE A 125 12.54 -0.82 -4.20
CA PHE A 125 13.63 0.13 -4.43
C PHE A 125 15.01 -0.55 -4.50
N ASP A 126 15.12 -1.80 -4.01
CA ASP A 126 16.42 -2.49 -3.89
C ASP A 126 16.43 -3.90 -4.50
N ASN A 127 15.51 -4.18 -5.43
CA ASN A 127 15.38 -5.47 -6.13
C ASN A 127 15.23 -6.68 -5.17
N GLN A 128 14.43 -6.54 -4.12
CA GLN A 128 14.25 -7.57 -3.10
C GLN A 128 13.04 -8.48 -3.32
N ILE A 129 12.05 -8.07 -4.13
CA ILE A 129 10.80 -8.81 -4.28
C ILE A 129 11.02 -10.22 -4.82
N ASN A 130 11.87 -10.38 -5.83
CA ASN A 130 12.12 -11.71 -6.43
C ASN A 130 12.61 -12.74 -5.40
N SER A 131 13.46 -12.34 -4.45
CA SER A 131 13.95 -13.22 -3.40
C SER A 131 12.99 -13.32 -2.22
N SER A 132 12.43 -12.21 -1.77
CA SER A 132 11.57 -12.15 -0.59
C SER A 132 10.22 -12.82 -0.82
N PHE A 133 9.68 -12.80 -2.03
CA PHE A 133 8.37 -13.36 -2.38
C PHE A 133 8.46 -14.61 -3.27
N SER A 134 9.56 -15.35 -3.23
CA SER A 134 9.77 -16.55 -4.06
C SER A 134 8.68 -17.63 -3.91
N GLU A 135 8.01 -17.68 -2.77
CA GLU A 135 6.90 -18.60 -2.48
C GLU A 135 5.52 -18.06 -2.87
N PHE A 136 5.45 -16.81 -3.33
CA PHE A 136 4.21 -16.16 -3.75
C PHE A 136 4.13 -16.10 -5.27
N ASN A 137 2.89 -15.98 -5.79
CA ASN A 137 2.67 -15.53 -7.14
C ASN A 137 2.74 -14.00 -7.16
N PHE A 138 3.54 -13.45 -8.03
CA PHE A 138 3.67 -12.01 -8.21
C PHE A 138 4.01 -11.66 -9.65
N PHE A 139 3.64 -10.43 -10.07
CA PHE A 139 3.99 -9.91 -11.39
C PHE A 139 4.48 -8.48 -11.26
N GLN A 140 5.48 -8.16 -12.06
CA GLN A 140 5.93 -6.78 -12.23
C GLN A 140 4.99 -6.03 -13.18
N ILE A 141 4.57 -4.84 -12.79
CA ILE A 141 3.82 -3.92 -13.63
C ILE A 141 4.78 -3.23 -14.63
#